data_78924ac26342ffe323cb23d43ded7e8c
#
_entry.id   78924ac26342ffe323cb23d43ded7e8c
#
_cell.length_a   1.000
_cell.length_b   1.000
_cell.length_c   1.000
_cell.angle_alpha   90.00
_cell.angle_beta   90.00
_cell.angle_gamma   90.00
#
_symmetry.space_group_name_H-M   'P 1'
#
loop_
_entity.id
_entity.type
_entity.pdbx_description
1 polymer ?
#
loop_
_entity_poly.entity_id
_entity_poly.type
_entity_poly.pdbx_seq_one_letter_code
_entity_poly.pdbx_strand_id
1 'polypeptide(L)'
;MEEGIDQRLIEKELYAQAEIRLKNQNYSSAIISLETLESRFPFGRYAEQAQAELIYAYYKNFEFEAARSSAERFINLHPRHPHTDYAYYLKGLAAFTDDAGLFTRYFDSDLSRRDIEPAQTSFEDLSEFLSRYPDSEYASHARQRMIYLRNLLAQHEIGVALFYMERKAYVGAIGRANYVIEHLPNTPLTPEALSILIKCYEIIGYEKLMKENLEILRLNYPDYVSTNILVRDKKSWINRLSFGLLGGEKIPMPKKR
;
A
#
# COMPACT_ATOMS: atom_id res chain seq x y z
N MET A 1 20.53 -41.28 19.23
CA MET A 1 20.14 -41.45 17.82
C MET A 1 18.61 -41.55 17.66
N GLU A 2 17.91 -42.27 18.55
CA GLU A 2 16.44 -42.40 18.55
C GLU A 2 15.71 -41.07 18.82
N GLU A 3 16.14 -40.26 19.79
CA GLU A 3 15.54 -38.97 20.11
C GLU A 3 15.55 -38.00 18.90
N GLY A 4 16.61 -38.00 18.10
CA GLY A 4 16.71 -37.12 16.92
C GLY A 4 15.80 -37.54 15.76
N ILE A 5 15.47 -38.82 15.66
CA ILE A 5 14.54 -39.35 14.65
C ILE A 5 13.09 -38.99 15.04
N ASP A 6 12.77 -39.12 16.31
CA ASP A 6 11.43 -38.82 16.85
C ASP A 6 11.11 -37.32 16.74
N GLN A 7 12.07 -36.46 17.08
CA GLN A 7 11.91 -35.01 16.89
C GLN A 7 11.69 -34.60 15.43
N ARG A 8 12.39 -35.23 14.48
CA ARG A 8 12.21 -34.94 13.02
C ARG A 8 10.85 -35.40 12.52
N LEU A 9 10.31 -36.51 13.04
CA LEU A 9 8.96 -36.93 12.69
C LEU A 9 7.92 -35.98 13.23
N ILE A 10 8.06 -35.51 14.46
CA ILE A 10 7.16 -34.53 15.08
C ILE A 10 7.20 -33.18 14.31
N GLU A 11 8.38 -32.69 13.94
CA GLU A 11 8.52 -31.47 13.14
C GLU A 11 7.80 -31.60 11.79
N LYS A 12 8.03 -32.73 11.09
CA LYS A 12 7.39 -33.01 9.80
C LYS A 12 5.86 -33.09 9.91
N GLU A 13 5.35 -33.73 10.96
CA GLU A 13 3.91 -33.85 11.19
C GLU A 13 3.26 -32.50 11.50
N LEU A 14 3.89 -31.67 12.33
CA LEU A 14 3.42 -30.31 12.63
C LEU A 14 3.37 -29.44 11.36
N TYR A 15 4.42 -29.52 10.54
CA TYR A 15 4.46 -28.78 9.29
C TYR A 15 3.39 -29.28 8.30
N ALA A 16 3.22 -30.59 8.15
CA ALA A 16 2.19 -31.17 7.29
C ALA A 16 0.76 -30.76 7.74
N GLN A 17 0.52 -30.69 9.05
CA GLN A 17 -0.76 -30.19 9.57
C GLN A 17 -0.98 -28.72 9.23
N ALA A 18 0.07 -27.87 9.35
CA ALA A 18 -0.01 -26.46 8.98
C ALA A 18 -0.35 -26.30 7.49
N GLU A 19 0.30 -27.07 6.60
CA GLU A 19 0.03 -27.06 5.17
C GLU A 19 -1.43 -27.43 4.83
N ILE A 20 -1.96 -28.46 5.46
CA ILE A 20 -3.36 -28.88 5.27
C ILE A 20 -4.31 -27.77 5.71
N ARG A 21 -4.02 -27.10 6.83
CA ARG A 21 -4.83 -25.99 7.34
C ARG A 21 -4.77 -24.78 6.43
N LEU A 22 -3.60 -24.41 5.91
CA LEU A 22 -3.43 -23.34 4.91
C LEU A 22 -4.21 -23.65 3.63
N LYS A 23 -4.11 -24.87 3.11
CA LYS A 23 -4.86 -25.30 1.91
C LYS A 23 -6.38 -25.21 2.11
N ASN A 24 -6.83 -25.55 3.31
CA ASN A 24 -8.24 -25.48 3.69
C ASN A 24 -8.68 -24.06 4.11
N GLN A 25 -7.81 -23.05 3.98
CA GLN A 25 -8.06 -21.65 4.36
C GLN A 25 -8.40 -21.48 5.85
N ASN A 26 -8.04 -22.44 6.70
CA ASN A 26 -8.17 -22.34 8.14
C ASN A 26 -6.95 -21.65 8.73
N TYR A 27 -6.85 -20.35 8.49
CA TYR A 27 -5.66 -19.56 8.79
C TYR A 27 -5.38 -19.49 10.30
N SER A 28 -6.40 -19.31 11.14
CA SER A 28 -6.23 -19.29 12.60
C SER A 28 -5.59 -20.58 13.13
N SER A 29 -6.05 -21.74 12.67
CA SER A 29 -5.45 -23.02 13.08
C SER A 29 -4.07 -23.23 12.45
N ALA A 30 -3.82 -22.72 11.25
CA ALA A 30 -2.52 -22.77 10.60
C ALA A 30 -1.49 -21.96 11.39
N ILE A 31 -1.84 -20.75 11.83
CA ILE A 31 -1.01 -19.89 12.68
C ILE A 31 -0.56 -20.65 13.92
N ILE A 32 -1.48 -21.26 14.67
CA ILE A 32 -1.16 -22.02 15.88
C ILE A 32 -0.14 -23.14 15.60
N SER A 33 -0.27 -23.83 14.44
CA SER A 33 0.66 -24.90 14.07
C SER A 33 2.03 -24.37 13.70
N LEU A 34 2.09 -23.28 12.93
CA LEU A 34 3.33 -22.66 12.49
C LEU A 34 4.09 -22.03 13.67
N GLU A 35 3.39 -21.34 14.58
CA GLU A 35 3.98 -20.80 15.81
C GLU A 35 4.52 -21.92 16.72
N THR A 36 3.76 -23.02 16.84
CA THR A 36 4.20 -24.18 17.60
C THR A 36 5.47 -24.78 16.99
N LEU A 37 5.54 -24.87 15.67
CA LEU A 37 6.70 -25.36 14.95
C LEU A 37 7.90 -24.44 15.17
N GLU A 38 7.72 -23.13 15.00
CA GLU A 38 8.79 -22.13 15.20
C GLU A 38 9.33 -22.17 16.65
N SER A 39 8.44 -22.28 17.63
CA SER A 39 8.81 -22.32 19.05
C SER A 39 9.57 -23.61 19.42
N ARG A 40 9.15 -24.77 18.88
CA ARG A 40 9.73 -26.06 19.23
C ARG A 40 10.98 -26.41 18.40
N PHE A 41 11.01 -25.95 17.16
CA PHE A 41 12.05 -26.28 16.18
C PHE A 41 12.60 -25.02 15.46
N PRO A 42 13.13 -24.04 16.20
CA PRO A 42 13.55 -22.75 15.62
C PRO A 42 14.68 -22.87 14.57
N PHE A 43 15.42 -23.96 14.59
CA PHE A 43 16.48 -24.29 13.62
C PHE A 43 16.18 -25.59 12.88
N GLY A 44 14.92 -25.98 12.85
CA GLY A 44 14.47 -27.18 12.16
C GLY A 44 14.51 -27.03 10.64
N ARG A 45 14.31 -28.16 9.96
CA ARG A 45 14.32 -28.22 8.50
C ARG A 45 13.24 -27.34 7.86
N TYR A 46 12.11 -27.19 8.55
CA TYR A 46 10.95 -26.45 8.06
C TYR A 46 10.83 -25.05 8.66
N ALA A 47 11.78 -24.63 9.51
CA ALA A 47 11.69 -23.37 10.26
C ALA A 47 11.56 -22.15 9.35
N GLU A 48 12.45 -22.00 8.37
CA GLU A 48 12.45 -20.87 7.44
C GLU A 48 11.18 -20.83 6.58
N GLN A 49 10.75 -21.98 6.08
CA GLN A 49 9.53 -22.08 5.30
C GLN A 49 8.28 -21.78 6.14
N ALA A 50 8.23 -22.28 7.37
CA ALA A 50 7.14 -22.02 8.31
C ALA A 50 7.04 -20.54 8.67
N GLN A 51 8.17 -19.85 8.86
CA GLN A 51 8.21 -18.41 9.09
C GLN A 51 7.66 -17.62 7.89
N ALA A 52 8.02 -17.99 6.67
CA ALA A 52 7.49 -17.36 5.46
C ALA A 52 5.98 -17.60 5.31
N GLU A 53 5.51 -18.81 5.57
CA GLU A 53 4.09 -19.17 5.53
C GLU A 53 3.28 -18.51 6.65
N LEU A 54 3.89 -18.24 7.80
CA LEU A 54 3.28 -17.56 8.94
C LEU A 54 2.92 -16.09 8.56
N ILE A 55 3.78 -15.40 7.80
CA ILE A 55 3.49 -14.06 7.29
C ILE A 55 2.19 -14.08 6.46
N TYR A 56 2.07 -15.06 5.57
CA TYR A 56 0.88 -15.25 4.75
C TYR A 56 -0.36 -15.58 5.58
N ALA A 57 -0.22 -16.50 6.55
CA ALA A 57 -1.31 -16.92 7.41
C ALA A 57 -1.89 -15.75 8.23
N TYR A 58 -1.03 -14.94 8.85
CA TYR A 58 -1.44 -13.72 9.56
C TYR A 58 -2.14 -12.73 8.61
N TYR A 59 -1.55 -12.47 7.43
CA TYR A 59 -2.17 -11.58 6.45
C TYR A 59 -3.57 -12.05 6.05
N LYS A 60 -3.74 -13.33 5.77
CA LYS A 60 -5.03 -13.93 5.37
C LYS A 60 -6.04 -14.02 6.53
N ASN A 61 -5.56 -14.01 7.77
CA ASN A 61 -6.38 -13.99 8.98
C ASN A 61 -6.72 -12.56 9.44
N PHE A 62 -6.36 -11.53 8.64
CA PHE A 62 -6.56 -10.11 8.95
C PHE A 62 -5.77 -9.62 10.18
N GLU A 63 -4.74 -10.31 10.57
CA GLU A 63 -3.80 -9.95 11.64
C GLU A 63 -2.60 -9.18 11.03
N PHE A 64 -2.87 -7.97 10.51
CA PHE A 64 -1.93 -7.24 9.68
C PHE A 64 -0.67 -6.78 10.41
N GLU A 65 -0.79 -6.36 11.67
CA GLU A 65 0.37 -5.98 12.48
C GLU A 65 1.28 -7.18 12.78
N ALA A 66 0.70 -8.35 13.03
CA ALA A 66 1.46 -9.59 13.20
C ALA A 66 2.15 -10.01 11.89
N ALA A 67 1.46 -9.85 10.75
CA ALA A 67 2.04 -10.11 9.44
C ALA A 67 3.25 -9.19 9.15
N ARG A 68 3.14 -7.89 9.43
CA ARG A 68 4.25 -6.93 9.28
C ARG A 68 5.44 -7.27 10.17
N SER A 69 5.19 -7.47 11.45
CA SER A 69 6.25 -7.81 12.42
C SER A 69 6.96 -9.12 12.06
N SER A 70 6.20 -10.13 11.61
CA SER A 70 6.77 -11.40 11.15
C SER A 70 7.57 -11.25 9.86
N ALA A 71 7.11 -10.40 8.93
CA ALA A 71 7.83 -10.10 7.70
C ALA A 71 9.15 -9.37 7.99
N GLU A 72 9.15 -8.36 8.85
CA GLU A 72 10.37 -7.66 9.26
C GLU A 72 11.37 -8.60 9.93
N ARG A 73 10.90 -9.44 10.83
CA ARG A 73 11.74 -10.45 11.47
C ARG A 73 12.34 -11.41 10.45
N PHE A 74 11.55 -11.92 9.51
CA PHE A 74 12.02 -12.80 8.44
C PHE A 74 13.08 -12.13 7.56
N ILE A 75 12.86 -10.89 7.13
CA ILE A 75 13.79 -10.11 6.31
C ILE A 75 15.15 -9.94 7.04
N ASN A 76 15.11 -9.66 8.34
CA ASN A 76 16.31 -9.44 9.14
C ASN A 76 17.09 -10.75 9.40
N LEU A 77 16.40 -11.85 9.64
CA LEU A 77 17.02 -13.15 9.91
C LEU A 77 17.50 -13.85 8.64
N HIS A 78 16.78 -13.69 7.54
CA HIS A 78 16.99 -14.42 6.29
C HIS A 78 17.12 -13.48 5.06
N PRO A 79 18.07 -12.52 5.05
CA PRO A 79 18.15 -11.48 4.01
C PRO A 79 18.47 -12.02 2.60
N ARG A 80 18.94 -13.27 2.50
CA ARG A 80 19.27 -13.94 1.24
C ARG A 80 18.39 -15.13 0.91
N HIS A 81 17.31 -15.33 1.68
CA HIS A 81 16.39 -16.43 1.43
C HIS A 81 15.60 -16.20 0.13
N PRO A 82 15.27 -17.26 -0.63
CA PRO A 82 14.49 -17.13 -1.88
C PRO A 82 13.13 -16.45 -1.74
N HIS A 83 12.54 -16.43 -0.55
CA HIS A 83 11.25 -15.78 -0.25
C HIS A 83 11.38 -14.43 0.46
N THR A 84 12.56 -13.83 0.49
CA THR A 84 12.74 -12.51 1.10
C THR A 84 11.99 -11.44 0.34
N ASP A 85 11.92 -11.53 -0.99
CA ASP A 85 11.10 -10.67 -1.83
C ASP A 85 9.60 -10.76 -1.48
N TYR A 86 9.11 -11.98 -1.21
CA TYR A 86 7.73 -12.20 -0.75
C TYR A 86 7.46 -11.55 0.61
N ALA A 87 8.41 -11.63 1.54
CA ALA A 87 8.27 -10.98 2.85
C ALA A 87 8.19 -9.44 2.72
N TYR A 88 9.05 -8.82 1.89
CA TYR A 88 8.96 -7.39 1.57
C TYR A 88 7.60 -7.02 0.96
N TYR A 89 7.13 -7.82 0.01
CA TYR A 89 5.85 -7.60 -0.65
C TYR A 89 4.67 -7.67 0.33
N LEU A 90 4.59 -8.70 1.18
CA LEU A 90 3.52 -8.82 2.17
C LEU A 90 3.59 -7.76 3.27
N LYS A 91 4.81 -7.35 3.69
CA LYS A 91 5.01 -6.23 4.61
C LYS A 91 4.31 -4.97 4.08
N GLY A 92 4.56 -4.63 2.82
CA GLY A 92 3.94 -3.47 2.18
C GLY A 92 2.43 -3.60 2.01
N LEU A 93 1.92 -4.79 1.68
CA LEU A 93 0.46 -5.00 1.59
C LEU A 93 -0.22 -4.89 2.96
N ALA A 94 0.39 -5.45 4.00
CA ALA A 94 -0.19 -5.47 5.34
C ALA A 94 -0.23 -4.08 6.00
N ALA A 95 0.63 -3.14 5.57
CA ALA A 95 0.64 -1.78 6.07
C ALA A 95 -0.65 -1.01 5.75
N PHE A 96 -1.27 -1.31 4.60
CA PHE A 96 -2.54 -0.72 4.20
C PHE A 96 -3.42 -1.77 3.54
N THR A 97 -4.37 -2.26 4.27
CA THR A 97 -5.39 -3.17 3.76
C THR A 97 -6.68 -2.41 3.59
N ASP A 98 -7.12 -2.42 2.38
CA ASP A 98 -8.39 -1.86 1.98
C ASP A 98 -9.44 -2.95 2.06
N ASP A 99 -10.11 -3.04 3.20
CA ASP A 99 -11.33 -3.84 3.28
C ASP A 99 -12.35 -3.24 2.32
N ALA A 100 -12.68 -3.95 1.26
CA ALA A 100 -13.65 -3.52 0.24
C ALA A 100 -15.00 -3.06 0.85
N GLY A 101 -15.31 -3.49 2.08
CA GLY A 101 -16.46 -3.04 2.86
C GLY A 101 -16.27 -1.66 3.52
N LEU A 102 -15.04 -1.24 3.77
CA LEU A 102 -14.73 0.09 4.28
C LEU A 102 -14.66 1.12 3.14
N PHE A 103 -14.32 0.71 1.92
CA PHE A 103 -14.19 1.58 0.77
C PHE A 103 -15.46 2.38 0.48
N THR A 104 -16.59 1.74 0.50
CA THR A 104 -17.90 2.40 0.28
C THR A 104 -18.29 3.35 1.41
N ARG A 105 -17.84 3.12 2.64
CA ARG A 105 -18.02 4.01 3.79
C ARG A 105 -17.13 5.26 3.75
N TYR A 106 -16.01 5.19 3.02
CA TYR A 106 -14.98 6.23 2.99
C TYR A 106 -15.25 7.32 1.96
N PHE A 107 -16.10 7.10 0.99
CA PHE A 107 -16.40 8.09 -0.04
C PHE A 107 -17.27 9.26 0.43
N ASP A 108 -17.95 9.12 1.57
CA ASP A 108 -18.80 10.17 2.15
C ASP A 108 -18.11 11.01 3.24
N SER A 109 -16.88 10.69 3.63
CA SER A 109 -16.17 11.41 4.67
C SER A 109 -15.15 12.41 4.08
N ASP A 110 -14.98 13.53 4.77
CA ASP A 110 -13.99 14.55 4.46
C ASP A 110 -12.56 13.96 4.51
N LEU A 111 -11.98 13.71 3.35
CA LEU A 111 -10.66 13.07 3.17
C LEU A 111 -9.50 13.86 3.82
N SER A 112 -9.69 15.17 4.04
CA SER A 112 -8.69 16.01 4.70
C SER A 112 -8.50 15.68 6.19
N ARG A 113 -9.45 14.97 6.78
CA ARG A 113 -9.45 14.60 8.20
C ARG A 113 -9.05 13.15 8.46
N ARG A 114 -8.78 12.40 7.41
CA ARG A 114 -8.48 10.98 7.49
C ARG A 114 -7.02 10.75 7.82
N ASP A 115 -6.75 9.75 8.66
CA ASP A 115 -5.41 9.22 8.83
C ASP A 115 -4.93 8.56 7.53
N ILE A 116 -3.87 9.11 6.95
CA ILE A 116 -3.26 8.65 5.71
C ILE A 116 -1.95 7.89 5.95
N GLU A 117 -1.48 7.84 7.19
CA GLU A 117 -0.22 7.22 7.57
C GLU A 117 -0.10 5.75 7.12
N PRO A 118 -1.15 4.89 7.26
CA PRO A 118 -1.08 3.52 6.76
C PRO A 118 -0.85 3.42 5.25
N ALA A 119 -1.49 4.30 4.47
CA ALA A 119 -1.32 4.32 3.01
C ALA A 119 0.07 4.82 2.61
N GLN A 120 0.61 5.80 3.32
CA GLN A 120 1.98 6.29 3.12
C GLN A 120 3.00 5.20 3.45
N THR A 121 2.87 4.54 4.58
CA THR A 121 3.73 3.42 5.00
C THR A 121 3.71 2.29 3.96
N SER A 122 2.53 1.91 3.48
CA SER A 122 2.40 0.90 2.42
C SER A 122 3.08 1.33 1.12
N PHE A 123 2.95 2.60 0.74
CA PHE A 123 3.60 3.14 -0.45
C PHE A 123 5.12 3.10 -0.33
N GLU A 124 5.68 3.46 0.83
CA GLU A 124 7.12 3.41 1.11
C GLU A 124 7.65 1.97 1.11
N ASP A 125 6.99 1.05 1.83
CA ASP A 125 7.37 -0.37 1.90
C ASP A 125 7.33 -1.03 0.50
N LEU A 126 6.29 -0.76 -0.31
CA LEU A 126 6.21 -1.30 -1.68
C LEU A 126 7.21 -0.64 -2.64
N SER A 127 7.57 0.63 -2.41
CA SER A 127 8.64 1.30 -3.15
C SER A 127 9.99 0.66 -2.87
N GLU A 128 10.29 0.37 -1.60
CA GLU A 128 11.48 -0.37 -1.19
C GLU A 128 11.52 -1.77 -1.83
N PHE A 129 10.41 -2.50 -1.78
CA PHE A 129 10.27 -3.80 -2.42
C PHE A 129 10.62 -3.74 -3.91
N LEU A 130 10.01 -2.83 -4.67
CA LEU A 130 10.24 -2.71 -6.11
C LEU A 130 11.66 -2.25 -6.48
N SER A 131 12.30 -1.46 -5.61
CA SER A 131 13.70 -1.05 -5.78
C SER A 131 14.66 -2.22 -5.59
N ARG A 132 14.39 -3.12 -4.62
CA ARG A 132 15.25 -4.27 -4.31
C ARG A 132 15.00 -5.46 -5.22
N TYR A 133 13.75 -5.67 -5.61
CA TYR A 133 13.28 -6.86 -6.34
C TYR A 133 12.42 -6.49 -7.56
N PRO A 134 12.96 -5.74 -8.53
CA PRO A 134 12.19 -5.25 -9.69
C PRO A 134 11.62 -6.36 -10.57
N ASP A 135 12.27 -7.54 -10.57
CA ASP A 135 11.93 -8.72 -11.38
C ASP A 135 11.20 -9.82 -10.58
N SER A 136 10.81 -9.55 -9.34
CA SER A 136 10.00 -10.47 -8.54
C SER A 136 8.65 -10.76 -9.23
N GLU A 137 8.15 -11.99 -9.07
CA GLU A 137 6.82 -12.38 -9.58
C GLU A 137 5.69 -11.50 -8.99
N TYR A 138 5.91 -10.87 -7.83
CA TYR A 138 4.95 -9.97 -7.16
C TYR A 138 5.07 -8.52 -7.62
N ALA A 139 6.10 -8.16 -8.40
CA ALA A 139 6.38 -6.77 -8.77
C ALA A 139 5.26 -6.13 -9.60
N SER A 140 4.61 -6.90 -10.48
CA SER A 140 3.49 -6.38 -11.28
C SER A 140 2.31 -5.96 -10.41
N HIS A 141 1.93 -6.79 -9.44
CA HIS A 141 0.86 -6.49 -8.50
C HIS A 141 1.22 -5.32 -7.58
N ALA A 142 2.47 -5.28 -7.07
CA ALA A 142 2.94 -4.16 -6.26
C ALA A 142 2.89 -2.82 -7.01
N ARG A 143 3.26 -2.78 -8.31
CA ARG A 143 3.14 -1.57 -9.13
C ARG A 143 1.69 -1.09 -9.26
N GLN A 144 0.75 -1.99 -9.47
CA GLN A 144 -0.68 -1.64 -9.53
C GLN A 144 -1.16 -1.09 -8.18
N ARG A 145 -0.76 -1.72 -7.08
CA ARG A 145 -1.09 -1.24 -5.73
C ARG A 145 -0.49 0.15 -5.46
N MET A 146 0.74 0.41 -5.90
CA MET A 146 1.37 1.72 -5.77
C MET A 146 0.66 2.81 -6.57
N ILE A 147 0.14 2.51 -7.77
CA ILE A 147 -0.67 3.48 -8.53
C ILE A 147 -1.91 3.88 -7.73
N TYR A 148 -2.58 2.92 -7.13
CA TYR A 148 -3.73 3.19 -6.26
C TYR A 148 -3.37 4.04 -5.05
N LEU A 149 -2.34 3.65 -4.29
CA LEU A 149 -1.88 4.39 -3.11
C LEU A 149 -1.47 5.82 -3.45
N ARG A 150 -0.71 6.00 -4.55
CA ARG A 150 -0.32 7.32 -5.04
C ARG A 150 -1.53 8.21 -5.32
N ASN A 151 -2.55 7.68 -5.96
CA ASN A 151 -3.78 8.43 -6.25
C ASN A 151 -4.54 8.79 -4.96
N LEU A 152 -4.56 7.88 -3.98
CA LEU A 152 -5.17 8.11 -2.68
C LEU A 152 -4.43 9.21 -1.90
N LEU A 153 -3.09 9.17 -1.88
CA LEU A 153 -2.26 10.19 -1.26
C LEU A 153 -2.45 11.57 -1.92
N ALA A 154 -2.43 11.60 -3.26
CA ALA A 154 -2.67 12.83 -4.01
C ALA A 154 -4.06 13.43 -3.70
N GLN A 155 -5.07 12.58 -3.55
CA GLN A 155 -6.42 13.01 -3.22
C GLN A 155 -6.51 13.62 -1.82
N HIS A 156 -5.83 13.02 -0.84
CA HIS A 156 -5.74 13.59 0.51
C HIS A 156 -5.09 14.99 0.46
N GLU A 157 -3.93 15.12 -0.21
CA GLU A 157 -3.21 16.39 -0.32
C GLU A 157 -4.04 17.49 -1.00
N ILE A 158 -4.77 17.15 -2.07
CA ILE A 158 -5.70 18.09 -2.73
C ILE A 158 -6.84 18.48 -1.77
N GLY A 159 -7.39 17.52 -1.00
CA GLY A 159 -8.40 17.82 0.01
C GLY A 159 -7.90 18.82 1.06
N VAL A 160 -6.68 18.62 1.56
CA VAL A 160 -6.04 19.54 2.51
C VAL A 160 -5.75 20.90 1.87
N ALA A 161 -5.30 20.94 0.61
CA ALA A 161 -5.07 22.19 -0.11
C ALA A 161 -6.35 23.03 -0.26
N LEU A 162 -7.47 22.39 -0.63
CA LEU A 162 -8.77 23.04 -0.73
C LEU A 162 -9.26 23.57 0.62
N PHE A 163 -9.07 22.79 1.69
CA PHE A 163 -9.38 23.25 3.04
C PHE A 163 -8.58 24.50 3.46
N TYR A 164 -7.28 24.57 3.09
CA TYR A 164 -6.48 25.77 3.30
C TYR A 164 -6.95 26.97 2.45
N MET A 165 -7.34 26.73 1.19
CA MET A 165 -7.91 27.79 0.32
C MET A 165 -9.18 28.40 0.93
N GLU A 166 -10.12 27.59 1.41
CA GLU A 166 -11.34 28.05 2.07
C GLU A 166 -11.04 28.96 3.27
N ARG A 167 -9.94 28.69 3.98
CA ARG A 167 -9.47 29.48 5.13
C ARG A 167 -8.55 30.63 4.75
N LYS A 168 -8.35 30.90 3.45
CA LYS A 168 -7.45 31.92 2.92
C LYS A 168 -5.98 31.72 3.31
N ALA A 169 -5.61 30.50 3.72
CA ALA A 169 -4.23 30.09 4.03
C ALA A 169 -3.49 29.66 2.75
N TYR A 170 -3.38 30.57 1.79
CA TYR A 170 -2.91 30.28 0.43
C TYR A 170 -1.50 29.67 0.37
N VAL A 171 -0.58 30.07 1.26
CA VAL A 171 0.78 29.52 1.32
C VAL A 171 0.73 28.01 1.71
N GLY A 172 -0.14 27.65 2.65
CA GLY A 172 -0.37 26.25 3.02
C GLY A 172 -0.95 25.43 1.85
N ALA A 173 -1.92 26.00 1.11
CA ALA A 173 -2.49 25.38 -0.08
C ALA A 173 -1.44 25.16 -1.18
N ILE A 174 -0.57 26.14 -1.42
CA ILE A 174 0.56 26.04 -2.37
C ILE A 174 1.48 24.88 -1.97
N GLY A 175 1.86 24.76 -0.71
CA GLY A 175 2.73 23.68 -0.23
C GLY A 175 2.14 22.30 -0.50
N ARG A 176 0.83 22.10 -0.24
CA ARG A 176 0.14 20.84 -0.50
C ARG A 176 0.02 20.51 -1.99
N ALA A 177 -0.33 21.50 -2.80
CA ALA A 177 -0.42 21.32 -4.25
C ALA A 177 0.94 21.02 -4.90
N ASN A 178 2.02 21.70 -4.47
CA ASN A 178 3.38 21.38 -4.91
C ASN A 178 3.80 19.96 -4.53
N TYR A 179 3.45 19.51 -3.33
CA TYR A 179 3.76 18.14 -2.91
C TYR A 179 3.16 17.09 -3.88
N VAL A 180 1.93 17.32 -4.37
CA VAL A 180 1.32 16.43 -5.37
C VAL A 180 2.13 16.41 -6.67
N ILE A 181 2.59 17.56 -7.15
CA ILE A 181 3.33 17.67 -8.42
C ILE A 181 4.72 17.04 -8.31
N GLU A 182 5.42 17.28 -7.20
CA GLU A 182 6.81 16.88 -7.01
C GLU A 182 6.95 15.41 -6.58
N HIS A 183 6.10 14.92 -5.66
CA HIS A 183 6.24 13.61 -5.03
C HIS A 183 5.22 12.57 -5.51
N LEU A 184 4.10 13.01 -6.07
CA LEU A 184 3.02 12.14 -6.53
C LEU A 184 2.71 12.37 -8.03
N PRO A 185 3.72 12.37 -8.93
CA PRO A 185 3.52 12.66 -10.34
C PRO A 185 2.65 11.62 -11.05
N ASN A 186 2.11 12.00 -12.22
CA ASN A 186 1.29 11.11 -13.04
C ASN A 186 0.00 10.62 -12.36
N THR A 187 -0.58 11.43 -11.48
CA THR A 187 -1.92 11.19 -10.94
C THR A 187 -2.98 11.94 -11.76
N PRO A 188 -4.23 11.46 -11.79
CA PRO A 188 -5.35 12.21 -12.41
C PRO A 188 -5.61 13.57 -11.76
N LEU A 189 -5.03 13.83 -10.57
CA LEU A 189 -5.20 15.06 -9.80
C LEU A 189 -4.12 16.11 -10.06
N THR A 190 -3.10 15.80 -10.86
CA THR A 190 -2.05 16.77 -11.23
C THR A 190 -2.62 18.06 -11.85
N PRO A 191 -3.60 18.04 -12.79
CA PRO A 191 -4.19 19.27 -13.31
C PRO A 191 -4.97 20.07 -12.25
N GLU A 192 -5.59 19.40 -11.27
CA GLU A 192 -6.26 20.08 -10.15
C GLU A 192 -5.23 20.75 -9.23
N ALA A 193 -4.09 20.09 -8.94
CA ALA A 193 -2.99 20.68 -8.19
C ALA A 193 -2.45 21.95 -8.86
N LEU A 194 -2.20 21.91 -10.19
CA LEU A 194 -1.78 23.08 -10.98
C LEU A 194 -2.82 24.22 -10.91
N SER A 195 -4.11 23.89 -10.96
CA SER A 195 -5.18 24.89 -10.87
C SER A 195 -5.22 25.57 -9.50
N ILE A 196 -4.95 24.83 -8.41
CA ILE A 196 -4.83 25.38 -7.06
C ILE A 196 -3.63 26.34 -7.00
N LEU A 197 -2.47 25.96 -7.55
CA LEU A 197 -1.29 26.83 -7.60
C LEU A 197 -1.56 28.12 -8.35
N ILE A 198 -2.14 28.04 -9.55
CA ILE A 198 -2.49 29.20 -10.38
C ILE A 198 -3.37 30.17 -9.58
N LYS A 199 -4.43 29.63 -8.94
CA LYS A 199 -5.38 30.45 -8.17
C LYS A 199 -4.74 31.08 -6.94
N CYS A 200 -3.94 30.32 -6.21
CA CYS A 200 -3.23 30.85 -5.04
C CYS A 200 -2.22 31.93 -5.43
N TYR A 201 -1.40 31.70 -6.46
CA TYR A 201 -0.42 32.69 -6.94
C TYR A 201 -1.09 33.95 -7.47
N GLU A 202 -2.22 33.84 -8.17
CA GLU A 202 -3.03 34.98 -8.58
C GLU A 202 -3.45 35.86 -7.39
N ILE A 203 -3.98 35.23 -6.33
CA ILE A 203 -4.50 35.94 -5.15
C ILE A 203 -3.38 36.63 -4.37
N ILE A 204 -2.20 36.00 -4.25
CA ILE A 204 -1.08 36.56 -3.49
C ILE A 204 -0.15 37.46 -4.31
N GLY A 205 -0.45 37.63 -5.61
CA GLY A 205 0.24 38.59 -6.50
C GLY A 205 1.54 38.08 -7.12
N TYR A 206 1.78 36.74 -7.14
CA TYR A 206 2.97 36.17 -7.78
C TYR A 206 2.72 35.83 -9.27
N GLU A 207 2.57 36.90 -10.09
CA GLU A 207 2.21 36.77 -11.50
C GLU A 207 3.12 35.86 -12.34
N LYS A 208 4.43 35.87 -12.06
CA LYS A 208 5.39 35.03 -12.80
C LYS A 208 5.06 33.56 -12.58
N LEU A 209 4.97 33.09 -11.31
CA LEU A 209 4.66 31.72 -10.97
C LEU A 209 3.27 31.30 -11.46
N MET A 210 2.29 32.20 -11.40
CA MET A 210 0.95 31.97 -11.95
C MET A 210 1.01 31.67 -13.45
N LYS A 211 1.74 32.48 -14.23
CA LYS A 211 1.87 32.32 -15.69
C LYS A 211 2.62 31.00 -16.04
N GLU A 212 3.70 30.67 -15.32
CA GLU A 212 4.47 29.45 -15.52
C GLU A 212 3.60 28.21 -15.29
N ASN A 213 2.86 28.14 -14.17
CA ASN A 213 1.96 27.01 -13.89
C ASN A 213 0.79 26.92 -14.88
N LEU A 214 0.27 28.06 -15.35
CA LEU A 214 -0.77 28.08 -16.38
C LEU A 214 -0.25 27.54 -17.72
N GLU A 215 0.98 27.85 -18.09
CA GLU A 215 1.61 27.30 -19.29
C GLU A 215 1.81 25.79 -19.18
N ILE A 216 2.30 25.30 -18.04
CA ILE A 216 2.42 23.88 -17.76
C ILE A 216 1.07 23.17 -17.87
N LEU A 217 0.02 23.74 -17.29
CA LEU A 217 -1.34 23.17 -17.35
C LEU A 217 -1.84 23.10 -18.80
N ARG A 218 -1.67 24.14 -19.58
CA ARG A 218 -2.11 24.20 -21.00
C ARG A 218 -1.37 23.22 -21.91
N LEU A 219 -0.06 23.07 -21.69
CA LEU A 219 0.77 22.18 -22.50
C LEU A 219 0.49 20.70 -22.21
N ASN A 220 0.33 20.35 -20.95
CA ASN A 220 0.20 18.94 -20.55
C ASN A 220 -1.25 18.46 -20.45
N TYR A 221 -2.19 19.37 -20.23
CA TYR A 221 -3.61 19.05 -20.00
C TYR A 221 -4.54 20.00 -20.79
N PRO A 222 -4.44 20.03 -22.15
CA PRO A 222 -5.19 20.99 -22.96
C PRO A 222 -6.71 20.89 -22.83
N ASP A 223 -7.22 19.68 -22.55
CA ASP A 223 -8.65 19.39 -22.40
C ASP A 223 -9.15 19.65 -20.96
N TYR A 224 -8.26 20.01 -20.04
CA TYR A 224 -8.64 20.28 -18.66
C TYR A 224 -9.28 21.67 -18.56
N VAL A 225 -10.59 21.69 -18.28
CA VAL A 225 -11.34 22.93 -17.99
C VAL A 225 -11.49 23.06 -16.48
N SER A 226 -10.72 23.96 -15.85
CA SER A 226 -10.88 24.30 -14.43
C SER A 226 -12.10 25.20 -14.24
N THR A 227 -13.30 24.65 -14.33
CA THR A 227 -14.52 25.46 -14.30
C THR A 227 -14.93 25.90 -12.90
N ASN A 228 -14.45 25.22 -11.83
CA ASN A 228 -14.74 25.66 -10.46
C ASN A 228 -13.90 24.88 -9.44
N ILE A 229 -12.80 25.45 -8.98
CA ILE A 229 -11.96 24.88 -7.93
C ILE A 229 -12.75 24.69 -6.60
N LEU A 230 -13.79 25.50 -6.40
CA LEU A 230 -14.60 25.52 -5.17
C LEU A 230 -15.87 24.64 -5.24
N VAL A 231 -16.31 24.22 -6.44
CA VAL A 231 -17.49 23.36 -6.61
C VAL A 231 -17.06 21.98 -7.06
N ARG A 232 -16.78 21.16 -6.09
CA ARG A 232 -16.39 19.75 -6.30
C ARG A 232 -17.63 18.93 -6.59
N ASP A 233 -17.80 18.49 -7.82
CA ASP A 233 -18.78 17.45 -8.13
C ASP A 233 -18.24 16.10 -7.61
N LYS A 234 -18.69 15.72 -6.40
CA LYS A 234 -18.25 14.51 -5.66
C LYS A 234 -18.41 13.21 -6.45
N LYS A 235 -19.23 13.18 -7.50
CA LYS A 235 -19.55 11.94 -8.23
C LYS A 235 -18.61 11.62 -9.40
N SER A 236 -17.98 12.62 -10.03
CA SER A 236 -17.22 12.41 -11.27
C SER A 236 -15.89 11.69 -11.08
N TRP A 237 -15.23 11.84 -9.95
CA TRP A 237 -13.90 11.28 -9.70
C TRP A 237 -13.93 9.88 -9.09
N ILE A 238 -15.00 9.53 -8.36
CA ILE A 238 -15.23 8.18 -7.81
C ILE A 238 -15.16 7.13 -8.93
N ASN A 239 -15.77 7.41 -10.08
CA ASN A 239 -15.77 6.51 -11.24
C ASN A 239 -14.40 6.38 -11.92
N ARG A 240 -13.46 7.30 -11.72
CA ARG A 240 -12.10 7.22 -12.28
C ARG A 240 -11.11 6.45 -11.38
N LEU A 241 -11.33 6.44 -10.07
CA LEU A 241 -10.48 5.70 -9.12
C LEU A 241 -10.85 4.22 -8.99
N SER A 242 -12.10 3.85 -9.26
CA SER A 242 -12.58 2.46 -9.14
C SER A 242 -12.15 1.54 -10.30
N PHE A 243 -11.51 2.07 -11.35
CA PHE A 243 -11.05 1.26 -12.47
C PHE A 243 -9.79 0.47 -12.09
N GLY A 244 -9.97 -0.76 -11.62
CA GLY A 244 -8.90 -1.74 -11.44
C GLY A 244 -8.84 -2.47 -10.11
N LEU A 245 -9.62 -2.11 -9.09
CA LEU A 245 -9.48 -2.65 -7.72
C LEU A 245 -10.57 -3.62 -7.26
N LEU A 246 -11.63 -3.82 -8.06
CA LEU A 246 -12.74 -4.72 -7.70
C LEU A 246 -12.51 -6.18 -8.13
N GLY A 247 -11.36 -6.52 -8.69
CA GLY A 247 -10.94 -7.90 -8.86
C GLY A 247 -10.27 -8.39 -7.58
N GLY A 248 -10.94 -9.20 -6.80
CA GLY A 248 -10.34 -9.91 -5.66
C GLY A 248 -9.19 -10.81 -6.14
N GLU A 249 -8.02 -10.23 -6.39
CA GLU A 249 -6.83 -10.97 -6.77
C GLU A 249 -6.39 -11.86 -5.62
N LYS A 250 -6.31 -13.16 -5.90
CA LYS A 250 -5.77 -14.13 -4.94
C LYS A 250 -4.28 -13.86 -4.76
N ILE A 251 -3.90 -13.39 -3.58
CA ILE A 251 -2.48 -13.32 -3.20
C ILE A 251 -1.95 -14.75 -3.18
N PRO A 252 -0.93 -15.08 -4.00
CA PRO A 252 -0.39 -16.43 -4.05
C PRO A 252 0.39 -16.76 -2.77
N MET A 253 0.35 -18.02 -2.36
CA MET A 253 1.24 -18.53 -1.31
C MET A 253 2.69 -18.58 -1.83
N PRO A 254 3.70 -18.51 -0.94
CA PRO A 254 5.10 -18.70 -1.32
C PRO A 254 5.29 -20.08 -1.95
N LYS A 255 5.98 -20.12 -3.09
CA LYS A 255 6.27 -21.39 -3.76
C LYS A 255 7.28 -22.19 -2.96
N LYS A 256 7.01 -23.48 -2.80
CA LYS A 256 7.98 -24.40 -2.22
C LYS A 256 9.13 -24.62 -3.21
N ARG A 257 10.34 -24.52 -2.75
CA ARG A 257 11.56 -24.93 -3.43
C ARG A 257 12.19 -26.17 -2.80
#